data_daead90dc3c68fde4e41bd637fdf3c39
#
_entry.id   daead90dc3c68fde4e41bd637fdf3c39
#
_cell.length_a   1.000
_cell.length_b   1.000
_cell.length_c   1.000
_cell.angle_alpha   90.00
_cell.angle_beta   90.00
_cell.angle_gamma   90.00
#
_symmetry.space_group_name_H-M   'P 1'
#
loop_
_entity.id
_entity.type
_entity.pdbx_description
1 polymer ?
#
loop_
_entity_poly.entity_id
_entity_poly.type
_entity_poly.pdbx_seq_one_letter_code
_entity_poly.pdbx_strand_id
1 'polypeptide(L)'
;MPQKRNALAYNFRDLRNISKGYGGISFESISSVRHQHLDFYEIIIITNGVFEHTIGNITTTLPAGTLLLFKPGVTHQLFTEPFKSTHFVICIEQHYFEQYTARFLPAFNIDDFDEYISKPLSKEKMKFIEYLGTKLHKNSRPTLSMADEILFLCISDFTYNNDTLDCDAYVAEIIQKLNNQVYMNTSIKDICSHYPYSQTMLLRQFKKLTGMTMVEYKAEQKLKYACQLLTNSEAKVIQIATLLEYNSLSHFLCSFKNKYGLTPSEYRKKYQK
;
A
#
# COMPACT_ATOMS: atom_id res chain seq x y z
N MET A 1 5.07 -25.35 -17.98
CA MET A 1 4.30 -24.60 -16.98
C MET A 1 4.97 -24.82 -15.64
N PRO A 2 5.46 -23.78 -14.90
CA PRO A 2 6.01 -24.00 -13.59
C PRO A 2 4.87 -24.41 -12.66
N GLN A 3 5.03 -25.53 -11.96
CA GLN A 3 4.13 -25.99 -10.92
C GLN A 3 3.94 -24.87 -9.90
N LYS A 4 2.69 -24.43 -9.67
CA LYS A 4 2.35 -23.57 -8.52
C LYS A 4 2.76 -24.32 -7.26
N ARG A 5 3.91 -24.00 -6.68
CA ARG A 5 4.23 -24.44 -5.32
C ARG A 5 3.16 -23.84 -4.42
N ASN A 6 2.38 -24.71 -3.77
CA ASN A 6 1.41 -24.28 -2.77
C ASN A 6 2.14 -23.47 -1.69
N ALA A 7 1.54 -22.36 -1.25
CA ALA A 7 2.07 -21.59 -0.13
C ALA A 7 2.07 -22.47 1.13
N LEU A 8 3.08 -22.33 1.97
CA LEU A 8 3.08 -22.94 3.30
C LEU A 8 2.00 -22.27 4.16
N ALA A 9 1.28 -23.06 4.94
CA ALA A 9 0.24 -22.56 5.84
C ALA A 9 0.64 -22.81 7.30
N TYR A 10 0.57 -21.78 8.15
CA TYR A 10 0.92 -21.84 9.55
C TYR A 10 -0.30 -21.55 10.42
N ASN A 11 -0.43 -22.30 11.53
CA ASN A 11 -1.36 -22.00 12.62
C ASN A 11 -0.62 -21.36 13.78
N PHE A 12 -1.32 -20.59 14.60
CA PHE A 12 -0.74 -19.96 15.81
C PHE A 12 -0.07 -20.97 16.74
N ARG A 13 -0.66 -22.17 16.90
CA ARG A 13 -0.11 -23.26 17.71
C ARG A 13 1.25 -23.77 17.26
N ASP A 14 1.64 -23.53 16.00
CA ASP A 14 2.92 -23.96 15.44
C ASP A 14 4.05 -22.98 15.80
N LEU A 15 3.70 -21.80 16.35
CA LEU A 15 4.64 -20.77 16.77
C LEU A 15 5.13 -21.03 18.21
N ARG A 16 6.33 -20.49 18.51
CA ARG A 16 6.78 -20.41 19.91
C ARG A 16 5.93 -19.38 20.65
N ASN A 17 5.13 -19.83 21.59
CA ASN A 17 4.33 -18.96 22.44
C ASN A 17 5.22 -18.23 23.43
N ILE A 18 5.07 -16.91 23.48
CA ILE A 18 5.80 -16.04 24.42
C ILE A 18 4.90 -15.72 25.61
N SER A 19 3.61 -15.49 25.34
CA SER A 19 2.59 -15.32 26.36
C SER A 19 1.22 -15.63 25.74
N LYS A 20 0.15 -15.66 26.56
CA LYS A 20 -1.21 -15.87 26.07
C LYS A 20 -1.56 -14.85 24.98
N GLY A 21 -1.88 -15.34 23.79
CA GLY A 21 -2.28 -14.54 22.63
C GLY A 21 -1.13 -14.00 21.76
N TYR A 22 0.14 -14.17 22.16
CA TYR A 22 1.31 -13.74 21.37
C TYR A 22 2.28 -14.87 21.09
N GLY A 23 2.83 -14.90 19.89
CA GLY A 23 3.82 -15.87 19.44
C GLY A 23 4.78 -15.28 18.40
N GLY A 24 5.79 -16.05 18.00
CA GLY A 24 6.66 -15.74 16.86
C GLY A 24 7.42 -14.41 16.95
N ILE A 25 7.72 -13.89 18.16
CA ILE A 25 8.46 -12.63 18.28
C ILE A 25 9.93 -12.84 17.92
N SER A 26 10.38 -12.16 16.89
CA SER A 26 11.77 -12.28 16.41
C SER A 26 12.25 -11.00 15.72
N PHE A 27 13.60 -10.87 15.66
CA PHE A 27 14.28 -9.97 14.72
C PHE A 27 14.93 -10.84 13.65
N GLU A 28 14.60 -10.59 12.40
CA GLU A 28 15.03 -11.41 11.29
C GLU A 28 15.73 -10.58 10.21
N SER A 29 16.75 -11.20 9.58
CA SER A 29 17.51 -10.63 8.46
C SER A 29 17.47 -11.54 7.24
N ILE A 30 16.39 -12.30 7.10
CA ILE A 30 16.23 -13.31 6.04
C ILE A 30 14.92 -13.10 5.29
N SER A 31 14.88 -13.60 4.07
CA SER A 31 13.67 -13.67 3.28
C SER A 31 12.75 -14.77 3.80
N SER A 32 11.45 -14.49 3.83
CA SER A 32 10.46 -15.54 4.05
C SER A 32 10.19 -16.32 2.76
N VAL A 33 9.79 -17.59 2.90
CA VAL A 33 9.15 -18.31 1.80
C VAL A 33 7.72 -17.81 1.62
N ARG A 34 7.11 -18.07 0.46
CA ARG A 34 5.69 -17.73 0.26
C ARG A 34 4.83 -18.56 1.22
N HIS A 35 4.08 -17.89 2.10
CA HIS A 35 3.29 -18.51 3.15
C HIS A 35 2.01 -17.72 3.45
N GLN A 36 1.13 -18.32 4.28
CA GLN A 36 -0.06 -17.69 4.83
C GLN A 36 -0.24 -18.08 6.30
N HIS A 37 -0.91 -17.22 7.05
CA HIS A 37 -1.32 -17.46 8.42
C HIS A 37 -2.79 -17.82 8.45
N LEU A 38 -3.20 -18.87 9.18
CA LEU A 38 -4.58 -19.36 9.14
C LEU A 38 -5.45 -18.73 10.23
N ASP A 39 -4.90 -18.52 11.41
CA ASP A 39 -5.65 -18.15 12.64
C ASP A 39 -4.94 -17.09 13.50
N PHE A 40 -4.06 -16.31 12.91
CA PHE A 40 -3.36 -15.21 13.59
C PHE A 40 -3.06 -14.03 12.68
N TYR A 41 -2.98 -12.86 13.29
CA TYR A 41 -2.47 -11.63 12.69
C TYR A 41 -0.95 -11.60 12.81
N GLU A 42 -0.30 -11.06 11.80
CA GLU A 42 1.14 -10.83 11.85
C GLU A 42 1.42 -9.34 11.68
N ILE A 43 2.24 -8.78 12.57
CA ILE A 43 2.80 -7.45 12.45
C ILE A 43 4.28 -7.59 12.09
N ILE A 44 4.68 -6.91 11.02
CA ILE A 44 6.06 -6.80 10.58
C ILE A 44 6.45 -5.33 10.57
N ILE A 45 7.61 -5.01 11.13
CA ILE A 45 8.18 -3.66 11.10
C ILE A 45 9.57 -3.75 10.48
N ILE A 46 9.77 -3.07 9.37
CA ILE A 46 11.09 -2.97 8.73
C ILE A 46 11.94 -2.02 9.58
N THR A 47 12.93 -2.57 10.27
CA THR A 47 13.77 -1.82 11.21
C THR A 47 15.01 -1.23 10.56
N ASN A 48 15.54 -1.89 9.52
CA ASN A 48 16.68 -1.40 8.77
C ASN A 48 16.67 -1.92 7.33
N GLY A 49 17.21 -1.12 6.41
CA GLY A 49 17.35 -1.48 5.00
C GLY A 49 16.05 -1.44 4.21
N VAL A 50 15.92 -2.34 3.25
CA VAL A 50 14.79 -2.41 2.30
C VAL A 50 14.40 -3.86 2.07
N PHE A 51 13.11 -4.13 2.04
CA PHE A 51 12.52 -5.41 1.64
C PHE A 51 11.65 -5.27 0.40
N GLU A 52 11.60 -6.32 -0.40
CA GLU A 52 10.56 -6.51 -1.40
C GLU A 52 9.47 -7.38 -0.78
N HIS A 53 8.25 -6.92 -0.87
CA HIS A 53 7.06 -7.61 -0.38
C HIS A 53 6.16 -8.00 -1.53
N THR A 54 5.78 -9.28 -1.60
CA THR A 54 4.93 -9.82 -2.67
C THR A 54 3.64 -10.38 -2.09
N ILE A 55 2.49 -9.88 -2.59
CA ILE A 55 1.15 -10.44 -2.39
C ILE A 55 0.56 -10.75 -3.76
N GLY A 56 0.09 -11.98 -3.94
CA GLY A 56 -0.39 -12.42 -5.26
C GLY A 56 0.70 -12.27 -6.33
N ASN A 57 0.50 -11.34 -7.26
CA ASN A 57 1.45 -11.00 -8.33
C ASN A 57 2.00 -9.57 -8.18
N ILE A 58 1.77 -8.93 -7.03
CA ILE A 58 2.20 -7.56 -6.76
C ILE A 58 3.42 -7.61 -5.86
N THR A 59 4.51 -6.99 -6.30
CA THR A 59 5.71 -6.76 -5.49
C THR A 59 5.85 -5.27 -5.20
N THR A 60 6.05 -4.94 -3.93
CA THR A 60 6.21 -3.57 -3.43
C THR A 60 7.51 -3.47 -2.64
N THR A 61 8.24 -2.40 -2.83
CA THR A 61 9.47 -2.11 -2.07
C THR A 61 9.11 -1.42 -0.74
N LEU A 62 9.62 -1.95 0.36
CA LEU A 62 9.35 -1.49 1.73
C LEU A 62 10.62 -0.96 2.37
N PRO A 63 10.75 0.35 2.61
CA PRO A 63 11.88 0.92 3.32
C PRO A 63 11.78 0.72 4.84
N ALA A 64 12.91 0.93 5.53
CA ALA A 64 12.93 1.01 7.00
C ALA A 64 11.90 2.04 7.52
N GLY A 65 11.27 1.72 8.64
CA GLY A 65 10.16 2.49 9.21
C GLY A 65 8.78 2.09 8.68
N THR A 66 8.68 1.08 7.79
CA THR A 66 7.38 0.57 7.33
C THR A 66 6.84 -0.46 8.32
N LEU A 67 5.59 -0.27 8.73
CA LEU A 67 4.78 -1.24 9.46
C LEU A 67 3.83 -1.94 8.49
N LEU A 68 3.72 -3.26 8.64
CA LEU A 68 2.74 -4.11 7.97
C LEU A 68 1.91 -4.85 9.02
N LEU A 69 0.61 -4.95 8.82
CA LEU A 69 -0.30 -5.81 9.58
C LEU A 69 -1.07 -6.68 8.60
N PHE A 70 -0.88 -8.00 8.69
CA PHE A 70 -1.55 -8.99 7.85
C PHE A 70 -2.72 -9.62 8.58
N LYS A 71 -3.84 -9.76 7.86
CA LYS A 71 -5.00 -10.55 8.31
C LYS A 71 -4.71 -12.05 8.17
N PRO A 72 -5.40 -12.91 8.95
CA PRO A 72 -5.44 -14.34 8.67
C PRO A 72 -5.86 -14.63 7.23
N GLY A 73 -5.28 -15.66 6.62
CA GLY A 73 -5.58 -16.10 5.26
C GLY A 73 -4.79 -15.39 4.14
N VAL A 74 -4.07 -14.31 4.44
CA VAL A 74 -3.29 -13.58 3.43
C VAL A 74 -2.01 -14.34 3.08
N THR A 75 -1.84 -14.63 1.79
CA THR A 75 -0.62 -15.26 1.26
C THR A 75 0.37 -14.19 0.83
N HIS A 76 1.53 -14.18 1.47
CA HIS A 76 2.57 -13.18 1.19
C HIS A 76 3.99 -13.76 1.24
N GLN A 77 4.95 -12.94 0.86
CA GLN A 77 6.38 -13.23 0.90
C GLN A 77 7.17 -11.93 1.09
N LEU A 78 8.19 -11.96 1.96
CA LEU A 78 9.20 -10.92 2.06
C LEU A 78 10.52 -11.42 1.48
N PHE A 79 11.19 -10.56 0.73
CA PHE A 79 12.49 -10.84 0.17
C PHE A 79 13.47 -9.72 0.49
N THR A 80 14.67 -10.08 0.90
CA THR A 80 15.84 -9.18 1.03
C THR A 80 17.12 -9.93 0.70
N GLU A 81 18.15 -9.20 0.33
CA GLU A 81 19.47 -9.78 0.29
C GLU A 81 19.97 -10.12 1.71
N PRO A 82 20.65 -11.26 1.91
CA PRO A 82 21.10 -11.69 3.23
C PRO A 82 21.87 -10.58 3.97
N PHE A 83 21.53 -10.35 5.23
CA PHE A 83 22.15 -9.39 6.15
C PHE A 83 22.11 -7.91 5.76
N LYS A 84 21.43 -7.54 4.66
CA LYS A 84 21.30 -6.12 4.25
C LYS A 84 20.17 -5.39 4.95
N SER A 85 19.15 -6.11 5.40
CA SER A 85 17.96 -5.53 6.00
C SER A 85 17.52 -6.34 7.21
N THR A 86 16.84 -5.70 8.15
CA THR A 86 16.26 -6.35 9.32
C THR A 86 14.83 -5.94 9.51
N HIS A 87 14.02 -6.85 10.00
CA HIS A 87 12.65 -6.60 10.40
C HIS A 87 12.34 -7.23 11.74
N PHE A 88 11.37 -6.66 12.45
CA PHE A 88 10.79 -7.18 13.67
C PHE A 88 9.45 -7.82 13.34
N VAL A 89 9.18 -8.99 13.89
CA VAL A 89 7.93 -9.75 13.72
C VAL A 89 7.28 -9.97 15.07
N ILE A 90 5.97 -9.86 15.12
CA ILE A 90 5.11 -10.31 16.22
C ILE A 90 3.81 -10.89 15.67
N CYS A 91 3.49 -12.11 16.06
CA CYS A 91 2.25 -12.80 15.71
C CYS A 91 1.26 -12.72 16.86
N ILE A 92 -0.02 -12.46 16.56
CA ILE A 92 -1.08 -12.28 17.55
C ILE A 92 -2.24 -13.21 17.19
N GLU A 93 -2.60 -14.11 18.13
CA GLU A 93 -3.76 -14.98 17.96
C GLU A 93 -5.00 -14.17 17.59
N GLN A 94 -5.77 -14.65 16.60
CA GLN A 94 -6.89 -13.89 16.04
C GLN A 94 -7.89 -13.47 17.12
N HIS A 95 -8.33 -14.40 17.96
CA HIS A 95 -9.29 -14.11 19.02
C HIS A 95 -8.76 -13.08 20.04
N TYR A 96 -7.47 -13.17 20.39
CA TYR A 96 -6.85 -12.19 21.28
C TYR A 96 -6.79 -10.80 20.67
N PHE A 97 -6.40 -10.69 19.39
CA PHE A 97 -6.35 -9.43 18.66
C PHE A 97 -7.72 -8.75 18.62
N GLU A 98 -8.76 -9.51 18.26
CA GLU A 98 -10.14 -9.01 18.18
C GLU A 98 -10.66 -8.55 19.56
N GLN A 99 -10.41 -9.30 20.61
CA GLN A 99 -10.77 -8.88 21.97
C GLN A 99 -10.01 -7.63 22.42
N TYR A 100 -8.71 -7.56 22.12
CA TYR A 100 -7.87 -6.43 22.49
C TYR A 100 -8.35 -5.15 21.79
N THR A 101 -8.54 -5.20 20.47
CA THR A 101 -8.98 -4.04 19.69
C THR A 101 -10.37 -3.58 20.10
N ALA A 102 -11.32 -4.47 20.27
CA ALA A 102 -12.67 -4.13 20.74
C ALA A 102 -12.65 -3.43 22.12
N ARG A 103 -11.74 -3.82 23.00
CA ARG A 103 -11.64 -3.26 24.36
C ARG A 103 -10.89 -1.94 24.42
N PHE A 104 -9.73 -1.84 23.76
CA PHE A 104 -8.79 -0.72 23.95
C PHE A 104 -8.77 0.26 22.80
N LEU A 105 -9.23 -0.15 21.62
CA LEU A 105 -9.22 0.63 20.40
C LEU A 105 -10.56 0.48 19.64
N PRO A 106 -11.70 0.82 20.27
CA PRO A 106 -13.03 0.55 19.71
C PRO A 106 -13.31 1.30 18.38
N ALA A 107 -12.52 2.33 18.07
CA ALA A 107 -12.59 3.02 16.77
C ALA A 107 -11.78 2.33 15.66
N PHE A 108 -10.97 1.32 16.00
CA PHE A 108 -10.24 0.52 15.02
C PHE A 108 -11.14 -0.60 14.51
N ASN A 109 -11.37 -0.61 13.20
CA ASN A 109 -12.07 -1.72 12.54
C ASN A 109 -11.17 -2.33 11.47
N ILE A 110 -10.75 -3.57 11.68
CA ILE A 110 -9.89 -4.30 10.74
C ILE A 110 -10.57 -4.55 9.39
N ASP A 111 -11.90 -4.56 9.35
CA ASP A 111 -12.66 -4.79 8.11
C ASP A 111 -12.70 -3.56 7.20
N ASP A 112 -12.29 -2.39 7.70
CA ASP A 112 -12.09 -1.18 6.88
C ASP A 112 -10.89 -1.30 5.93
N PHE A 113 -10.07 -2.33 6.12
CA PHE A 113 -8.85 -2.58 5.34
C PHE A 113 -8.98 -3.88 4.55
N ASP A 114 -8.26 -3.96 3.43
CA ASP A 114 -8.23 -5.17 2.59
C ASP A 114 -7.45 -6.33 3.26
N GLU A 115 -6.60 -7.00 2.50
CA GLU A 115 -5.82 -8.15 2.95
C GLU A 115 -4.78 -7.78 4.02
N TYR A 116 -4.25 -6.55 3.97
CA TYR A 116 -3.23 -6.06 4.89
C TYR A 116 -3.25 -4.53 5.02
N ILE A 117 -2.62 -4.05 6.09
CA ILE A 117 -2.35 -2.64 6.32
C ILE A 117 -0.86 -2.38 6.15
N SER A 118 -0.50 -1.31 5.45
CA SER A 118 0.87 -0.81 5.35
C SER A 118 0.89 0.68 5.65
N LYS A 119 1.79 1.10 6.57
CA LYS A 119 1.99 2.52 6.88
C LYS A 119 3.41 2.81 7.37
N PRO A 120 3.87 4.07 7.24
CA PRO A 120 5.10 4.50 7.90
C PRO A 120 4.88 4.63 9.42
N LEU A 121 5.94 4.36 10.19
CA LEU A 121 6.04 4.68 11.60
C LEU A 121 6.91 5.91 11.81
N SER A 122 6.61 6.75 12.79
CA SER A 122 7.54 7.81 13.20
C SER A 122 8.84 7.20 13.74
N LYS A 123 9.94 7.94 13.62
CA LYS A 123 11.25 7.51 14.12
C LYS A 123 11.24 7.23 15.62
N GLU A 124 10.48 8.00 16.37
CA GLU A 124 10.32 7.87 17.81
C GLU A 124 9.60 6.57 18.17
N LYS A 125 8.47 6.28 17.52
CA LYS A 125 7.73 5.03 17.69
C LYS A 125 8.57 3.83 17.30
N MET A 126 9.26 3.88 16.18
CA MET A 126 10.12 2.78 15.73
C MET A 126 11.20 2.47 16.75
N LYS A 127 11.92 3.47 17.26
CA LYS A 127 12.93 3.27 18.32
C LYS A 127 12.37 2.66 19.58
N PHE A 128 11.17 3.08 19.98
CA PHE A 128 10.53 2.57 21.19
C PHE A 128 10.07 1.11 21.00
N ILE A 129 9.48 0.78 19.86
CA ILE A 129 9.10 -0.61 19.51
C ILE A 129 10.34 -1.50 19.43
N GLU A 130 11.44 -1.06 18.82
CA GLU A 130 12.71 -1.80 18.79
C GLU A 130 13.24 -2.07 20.20
N TYR A 131 13.17 -1.07 21.09
CA TYR A 131 13.55 -1.23 22.49
C TYR A 131 12.70 -2.29 23.19
N LEU A 132 11.37 -2.20 23.10
CA LEU A 132 10.46 -3.18 23.70
C LEU A 132 10.64 -4.56 23.08
N GLY A 133 10.73 -4.66 21.75
CA GLY A 133 10.95 -5.90 21.03
C GLY A 133 12.25 -6.59 21.43
N THR A 134 13.33 -5.81 21.60
CA THR A 134 14.61 -6.33 22.10
C THR A 134 14.49 -6.87 23.53
N LYS A 135 13.73 -6.20 24.37
CA LYS A 135 13.45 -6.68 25.74
C LYS A 135 12.63 -7.97 25.73
N LEU A 136 11.60 -8.06 24.89
CA LEU A 136 10.81 -9.26 24.72
C LEU A 136 11.64 -10.43 24.20
N HIS A 137 12.46 -10.21 23.19
CA HIS A 137 13.30 -11.24 22.58
C HIS A 137 14.37 -11.79 23.52
N LYS A 138 14.96 -10.92 24.36
CA LYS A 138 16.04 -11.29 25.30
C LYS A 138 15.56 -11.83 26.64
N ASN A 139 14.31 -11.58 27.02
CA ASN A 139 13.79 -12.00 28.31
C ASN A 139 13.30 -13.45 28.26
N SER A 140 13.79 -14.24 29.22
CA SER A 140 13.28 -15.59 29.47
C SER A 140 11.81 -15.63 29.97
N ARG A 141 11.25 -14.46 30.34
CA ARG A 141 9.84 -14.26 30.74
C ARG A 141 9.33 -12.93 30.19
N PRO A 142 8.98 -12.87 28.90
CA PRO A 142 8.35 -11.68 28.34
C PRO A 142 7.00 -11.43 29.03
N THR A 143 6.71 -10.17 29.37
CA THR A 143 5.45 -9.80 29.99
C THR A 143 4.40 -9.53 28.91
N LEU A 144 3.17 -9.99 29.16
CA LEU A 144 2.01 -9.69 28.32
C LEU A 144 1.87 -8.17 28.07
N SER A 145 2.11 -7.37 29.12
CA SER A 145 2.07 -5.90 29.08
C SER A 145 2.97 -5.28 28.01
N MET A 146 4.18 -5.80 27.79
CA MET A 146 5.10 -5.25 26.79
C MET A 146 4.65 -5.58 25.36
N ALA A 147 4.07 -6.77 25.14
CA ALA A 147 3.51 -7.15 23.85
C ALA A 147 2.24 -6.34 23.54
N ASP A 148 1.37 -6.11 24.52
CA ASP A 148 0.20 -5.23 24.42
C ASP A 148 0.59 -3.78 24.10
N GLU A 149 1.69 -3.29 24.68
CA GLU A 149 2.20 -1.96 24.42
C GLU A 149 2.69 -1.82 22.97
N ILE A 150 3.40 -2.82 22.45
CA ILE A 150 3.80 -2.86 21.04
C ILE A 150 2.56 -2.89 20.14
N LEU A 151 1.59 -3.76 20.44
CA LEU A 151 0.35 -3.84 19.67
C LEU A 151 -0.39 -2.50 19.67
N PHE A 152 -0.53 -1.86 20.83
CA PHE A 152 -1.15 -0.54 20.95
C PHE A 152 -0.43 0.51 20.09
N LEU A 153 0.89 0.58 20.17
CA LEU A 153 1.69 1.52 19.37
C LEU A 153 1.56 1.29 17.87
N CYS A 154 1.45 0.02 17.45
CA CYS A 154 1.29 -0.32 16.04
C CYS A 154 -0.07 0.09 15.48
N ILE A 155 -1.15 -0.04 16.25
CA ILE A 155 -2.52 0.14 15.73
C ILE A 155 -3.22 1.41 16.21
N SER A 156 -2.75 2.10 17.26
CA SER A 156 -3.38 3.33 17.78
C SER A 156 -3.48 4.44 16.75
N ASP A 157 -2.51 4.56 15.86
CA ASP A 157 -2.53 5.59 14.81
C ASP A 157 -3.64 5.40 13.78
N PHE A 158 -4.20 4.19 13.67
CA PHE A 158 -5.35 3.95 12.80
C PHE A 158 -6.67 4.41 13.41
N THR A 159 -6.70 4.69 14.72
CA THR A 159 -7.88 5.18 15.43
C THR A 159 -7.93 6.70 15.56
N TYR A 160 -6.77 7.35 15.52
CA TYR A 160 -6.65 8.81 15.57
C TYR A 160 -6.38 9.34 14.16
N ASN A 161 -7.13 10.35 13.73
CA ASN A 161 -7.11 10.96 12.38
C ASN A 161 -5.75 11.56 11.93
N ASN A 162 -4.65 11.35 12.66
CA ASN A 162 -3.33 11.84 12.28
C ASN A 162 -2.77 11.17 11.00
N ASP A 163 -3.21 9.94 10.69
CA ASP A 163 -2.79 9.24 9.46
C ASP A 163 -3.34 9.89 8.18
N THR A 164 -4.41 10.68 8.29
CA THR A 164 -4.95 11.38 7.12
C THR A 164 -3.99 12.47 6.64
N LEU A 165 -3.26 13.15 7.53
CA LEU A 165 -2.34 14.22 7.16
C LEU A 165 -1.15 13.69 6.34
N ASP A 166 -0.54 12.58 6.76
CA ASP A 166 0.57 11.97 6.02
C ASP A 166 0.09 11.34 4.71
N CYS A 167 -1.05 10.62 4.73
CA CYS A 167 -1.65 10.07 3.53
C CYS A 167 -2.09 11.18 2.56
N ASP A 168 -2.58 12.31 3.07
CA ASP A 168 -2.96 13.48 2.28
C ASP A 168 -1.75 14.08 1.56
N ALA A 169 -0.59 14.14 2.22
CA ALA A 169 0.65 14.59 1.61
C ALA A 169 1.08 13.69 0.44
N TYR A 170 1.02 12.37 0.61
CA TYR A 170 1.29 11.42 -0.47
C TYR A 170 0.25 11.49 -1.59
N VAL A 171 -1.02 11.67 -1.27
CA VAL A 171 -2.06 11.88 -2.28
C VAL A 171 -1.83 13.18 -3.03
N ALA A 172 -1.41 14.25 -2.37
CA ALA A 172 -1.03 15.49 -3.04
C ALA A 172 0.15 15.30 -4.01
N GLU A 173 1.16 14.50 -3.62
CA GLU A 173 2.26 14.13 -4.50
C GLU A 173 1.78 13.27 -5.69
N ILE A 174 0.88 12.33 -5.46
CA ILE A 174 0.26 11.54 -6.54
C ILE A 174 -0.50 12.44 -7.52
N ILE A 175 -1.23 13.43 -7.02
CA ILE A 175 -1.92 14.42 -7.85
C ILE A 175 -0.92 15.19 -8.72
N GLN A 176 0.21 15.63 -8.15
CA GLN A 176 1.28 16.29 -8.91
C GLN A 176 1.86 15.37 -9.99
N LYS A 177 2.11 14.09 -9.66
CA LYS A 177 2.56 13.10 -10.65
C LYS A 177 1.55 12.92 -11.78
N LEU A 178 0.26 12.76 -11.45
CA LEU A 178 -0.79 12.59 -12.45
C LEU A 178 -1.00 13.83 -13.33
N ASN A 179 -0.64 15.02 -12.87
CA ASN A 179 -0.65 16.25 -13.65
C ASN A 179 0.59 16.38 -14.56
N ASN A 180 1.63 15.57 -14.33
CA ASN A 180 2.85 15.61 -15.13
C ASN A 180 2.75 14.63 -16.30
N GLN A 181 3.06 15.13 -17.51
CA GLN A 181 3.02 14.37 -18.75
C GLN A 181 3.91 13.12 -18.73
N VAL A 182 5.03 13.15 -17.98
CA VAL A 182 5.96 12.02 -17.84
C VAL A 182 5.28 10.79 -17.24
N TYR A 183 4.32 10.98 -16.31
CA TYR A 183 3.60 9.89 -15.64
C TYR A 183 2.26 9.54 -16.29
N MET A 184 1.94 10.18 -17.43
CA MET A 184 0.63 10.04 -18.07
C MET A 184 0.31 8.60 -18.48
N ASN A 185 1.32 7.81 -18.81
CA ASN A 185 1.18 6.42 -19.21
C ASN A 185 1.59 5.41 -18.12
N THR A 186 2.14 5.87 -16.98
CA THR A 186 2.48 5.00 -15.84
C THR A 186 1.20 4.40 -15.24
N SER A 187 1.17 3.12 -14.94
CA SER A 187 -0.02 2.48 -14.35
C SER A 187 -0.30 3.05 -12.95
N ILE A 188 -1.58 3.08 -12.54
CA ILE A 188 -1.96 3.52 -11.18
C ILE A 188 -1.31 2.61 -10.13
N LYS A 189 -1.19 1.32 -10.41
CA LYS A 189 -0.51 0.35 -9.56
C LYS A 189 0.96 0.75 -9.35
N ASP A 190 1.68 1.06 -10.44
CA ASP A 190 3.09 1.46 -10.34
C ASP A 190 3.25 2.79 -9.61
N ILE A 191 2.34 3.75 -9.82
CA ILE A 191 2.34 5.01 -9.06
C ILE A 191 2.18 4.73 -7.57
N CYS A 192 1.18 3.92 -7.18
CA CYS A 192 0.90 3.63 -5.78
C CYS A 192 2.00 2.79 -5.11
N SER A 193 2.71 1.93 -5.84
CA SER A 193 3.76 1.07 -5.29
C SER A 193 4.97 1.80 -4.71
N HIS A 194 5.11 3.09 -4.99
CA HIS A 194 6.19 3.93 -4.45
C HIS A 194 5.88 4.54 -3.07
N TYR A 195 4.70 4.26 -2.53
CA TYR A 195 4.24 4.84 -1.26
C TYR A 195 4.03 3.75 -0.20
N PRO A 196 4.21 4.08 1.09
CA PRO A 196 4.12 3.10 2.18
C PRO A 196 2.69 2.71 2.57
N TYR A 197 1.69 3.10 1.78
CA TYR A 197 0.28 2.78 1.98
C TYR A 197 -0.22 1.76 0.96
N SER A 198 -1.22 0.94 1.34
CA SER A 198 -1.87 0.06 0.38
C SER A 198 -2.51 0.85 -0.77
N GLN A 199 -2.56 0.26 -1.95
CA GLN A 199 -3.19 0.89 -3.11
C GLN A 199 -4.64 1.29 -2.80
N THR A 200 -5.40 0.43 -2.12
CA THR A 200 -6.80 0.69 -1.74
C THR A 200 -6.92 1.91 -0.85
N MET A 201 -6.04 2.06 0.14
CA MET A 201 -6.05 3.25 1.02
C MET A 201 -5.76 4.52 0.24
N LEU A 202 -4.75 4.52 -0.63
CA LEU A 202 -4.42 5.65 -1.49
C LEU A 202 -5.56 6.01 -2.45
N LEU A 203 -6.22 5.01 -3.06
CA LEU A 203 -7.36 5.22 -3.94
C LEU A 203 -8.56 5.82 -3.20
N ARG A 204 -8.87 5.31 -2.00
CA ARG A 204 -9.95 5.82 -1.15
C ARG A 204 -9.70 7.28 -0.75
N GLN A 205 -8.48 7.56 -0.26
CA GLN A 205 -8.11 8.90 0.18
C GLN A 205 -8.03 9.88 -1.00
N PHE A 206 -7.53 9.44 -2.15
CA PHE A 206 -7.54 10.23 -3.38
C PHE A 206 -8.96 10.64 -3.78
N LYS A 207 -9.91 9.68 -3.77
CA LYS A 207 -11.31 9.97 -4.08
C LYS A 207 -11.94 10.91 -3.05
N LYS A 208 -11.61 10.77 -1.76
CA LYS A 208 -12.09 11.66 -0.69
C LYS A 208 -11.60 13.09 -0.90
N LEU A 209 -10.33 13.29 -1.28
CA LEU A 209 -9.74 14.62 -1.46
C LEU A 209 -10.12 15.29 -2.80
N THR A 210 -10.23 14.50 -3.87
CA THR A 210 -10.46 15.04 -5.23
C THR A 210 -11.90 14.93 -5.69
N GLY A 211 -12.73 14.13 -5.03
CA GLY A 211 -14.07 13.77 -5.48
C GLY A 211 -14.12 12.76 -6.65
N MET A 212 -12.96 12.37 -7.19
CA MET A 212 -12.82 11.52 -8.37
C MET A 212 -11.97 10.29 -8.08
N THR A 213 -12.20 9.19 -8.79
CA THR A 213 -11.26 8.07 -8.78
C THR A 213 -9.95 8.46 -9.48
N MET A 214 -8.83 7.82 -9.13
CA MET A 214 -7.56 8.05 -9.83
C MET A 214 -7.66 7.74 -11.34
N VAL A 215 -8.48 6.75 -11.72
CA VAL A 215 -8.71 6.39 -13.14
C VAL A 215 -9.39 7.53 -13.88
N GLU A 216 -10.47 8.06 -13.34
CA GLU A 216 -11.20 9.20 -13.90
C GLU A 216 -10.31 10.45 -13.99
N TYR A 217 -9.58 10.74 -12.91
CA TYR A 217 -8.67 11.88 -12.86
C TYR A 217 -7.57 11.77 -13.93
N LYS A 218 -6.94 10.61 -14.05
CA LYS A 218 -5.91 10.35 -15.07
C LYS A 218 -6.47 10.47 -16.48
N ALA A 219 -7.66 9.92 -16.74
CA ALA A 219 -8.33 10.06 -18.03
C ALA A 219 -8.61 11.54 -18.37
N GLU A 220 -9.01 12.34 -17.38
CA GLU A 220 -9.21 13.78 -17.55
C GLU A 220 -7.90 14.49 -17.89
N GLN A 221 -6.78 14.17 -17.22
CA GLN A 221 -5.48 14.77 -17.56
C GLN A 221 -5.02 14.39 -18.98
N LYS A 222 -5.23 13.14 -19.41
CA LYS A 222 -4.97 12.73 -20.81
C LYS A 222 -5.76 13.57 -21.82
N LEU A 223 -7.03 13.84 -21.54
CA LEU A 223 -7.86 14.68 -22.42
C LEU A 223 -7.43 16.15 -22.40
N LYS A 224 -7.03 16.70 -21.24
CA LYS A 224 -6.45 18.06 -21.17
C LYS A 224 -5.17 18.17 -22.01
N TYR A 225 -4.31 17.16 -21.95
CA TYR A 225 -3.10 17.14 -22.76
C TYR A 225 -3.41 16.97 -24.26
N ALA A 226 -4.43 16.18 -24.60
CA ALA A 226 -4.91 16.10 -25.98
C ALA A 226 -5.31 17.48 -26.53
N CYS A 227 -6.00 18.31 -25.73
CA CYS A 227 -6.33 19.68 -26.12
C CYS A 227 -5.07 20.52 -26.47
N GLN A 228 -4.04 20.43 -25.61
CA GLN A 228 -2.77 21.14 -25.86
C GLN A 228 -2.09 20.68 -27.17
N LEU A 229 -2.07 19.36 -27.42
CA LEU A 229 -1.52 18.80 -28.64
C LEU A 229 -2.33 19.23 -29.89
N LEU A 230 -3.66 19.25 -29.77
CA LEU A 230 -4.53 19.65 -30.86
C LEU A 230 -4.36 21.14 -31.26
N THR A 231 -4.07 22.01 -30.28
CA THR A 231 -3.95 23.44 -30.49
C THR A 231 -2.52 23.88 -30.86
N ASN A 232 -1.50 23.16 -30.36
CA ASN A 232 -0.10 23.60 -30.43
C ASN A 232 0.76 22.70 -31.33
N SER A 233 0.18 21.72 -32.04
CA SER A 233 0.92 20.86 -32.96
C SER A 233 0.10 20.42 -34.16
N GLU A 234 0.81 20.02 -35.23
CA GLU A 234 0.22 19.43 -36.45
C GLU A 234 0.01 17.90 -36.35
N ALA A 235 0.20 17.31 -35.17
CA ALA A 235 0.07 15.87 -34.96
C ALA A 235 -1.34 15.39 -35.38
N LYS A 236 -1.42 14.32 -36.18
CA LYS A 236 -2.70 13.75 -36.59
C LYS A 236 -3.46 13.22 -35.36
N VAL A 237 -4.80 13.29 -35.40
CA VAL A 237 -5.66 12.85 -34.30
C VAL A 237 -5.36 11.42 -33.87
N ILE A 238 -5.06 10.51 -34.81
CA ILE A 238 -4.66 9.15 -34.54
C ILE A 238 -3.32 9.07 -33.77
N GLN A 239 -2.36 9.91 -34.10
CA GLN A 239 -1.06 9.99 -33.43
C GLN A 239 -1.23 10.46 -31.95
N ILE A 240 -2.12 11.42 -31.72
CA ILE A 240 -2.46 11.89 -30.38
C ILE A 240 -3.11 10.76 -29.57
N ALA A 241 -4.08 10.03 -30.15
CA ALA A 241 -4.71 8.88 -29.49
C ALA A 241 -3.69 7.79 -29.12
N THR A 242 -2.74 7.50 -30.02
CA THR A 242 -1.66 6.52 -29.79
C THR A 242 -0.69 7.00 -28.71
N LEU A 243 -0.26 8.27 -28.75
CA LEU A 243 0.64 8.87 -27.75
C LEU A 243 0.04 8.81 -26.34
N LEU A 244 -1.27 8.98 -26.24
CA LEU A 244 -2.02 8.92 -24.98
C LEU A 244 -2.43 7.49 -24.58
N GLU A 245 -2.00 6.48 -25.33
CA GLU A 245 -2.28 5.05 -25.09
C GLU A 245 -3.78 4.75 -24.94
N TYR A 246 -4.61 5.32 -25.81
CA TYR A 246 -5.98 4.88 -25.94
C TYR A 246 -6.06 3.55 -26.69
N ASN A 247 -6.86 2.61 -26.18
CA ASN A 247 -7.02 1.26 -26.75
C ASN A 247 -7.53 1.27 -28.20
N SER A 248 -8.22 2.34 -28.60
CA SER A 248 -8.67 2.55 -29.97
C SER A 248 -8.92 4.02 -30.25
N LEU A 249 -8.82 4.42 -31.53
CA LEU A 249 -9.19 5.75 -31.97
C LEU A 249 -10.65 6.08 -31.65
N SER A 250 -11.56 5.12 -31.82
CA SER A 250 -12.99 5.29 -31.52
C SER A 250 -13.22 5.60 -30.04
N HIS A 251 -12.51 4.93 -29.13
CA HIS A 251 -12.58 5.22 -27.69
C HIS A 251 -12.09 6.63 -27.37
N PHE A 252 -10.98 7.06 -27.97
CA PHE A 252 -10.48 8.44 -27.82
C PHE A 252 -11.50 9.48 -28.31
N LEU A 253 -12.04 9.31 -29.54
CA LEU A 253 -13.00 10.23 -30.13
C LEU A 253 -14.26 10.37 -29.27
N CYS A 254 -14.80 9.25 -28.79
CA CYS A 254 -15.95 9.21 -27.90
C CYS A 254 -15.68 9.94 -26.59
N SER A 255 -14.57 9.59 -25.90
CA SER A 255 -14.17 10.20 -24.63
C SER A 255 -13.97 11.71 -24.76
N PHE A 256 -13.30 12.15 -25.82
CA PHE A 256 -13.03 13.57 -26.09
C PHE A 256 -14.33 14.34 -26.35
N LYS A 257 -15.18 13.81 -27.22
CA LYS A 257 -16.48 14.43 -27.54
C LYS A 257 -17.40 14.51 -26.32
N ASN A 258 -17.45 13.47 -25.52
CA ASN A 258 -18.23 13.44 -24.27
C ASN A 258 -17.76 14.53 -23.28
N LYS A 259 -16.45 14.77 -23.19
CA LYS A 259 -15.89 15.77 -22.27
C LYS A 259 -16.05 17.21 -22.78
N TYR A 260 -15.80 17.45 -24.08
CA TYR A 260 -15.70 18.82 -24.63
C TYR A 260 -16.85 19.20 -25.57
N GLY A 261 -17.76 18.28 -25.87
CA GLY A 261 -18.89 18.53 -26.79
C GLY A 261 -18.51 18.61 -28.27
N LEU A 262 -17.22 18.55 -28.59
CA LEU A 262 -16.65 18.63 -29.92
C LEU A 262 -15.78 17.42 -30.22
N THR A 263 -15.72 17.01 -31.48
CA THR A 263 -14.69 16.05 -31.90
C THR A 263 -13.29 16.68 -31.84
N PRO A 264 -12.20 15.93 -31.73
CA PRO A 264 -10.84 16.46 -31.74
C PRO A 264 -10.54 17.33 -32.96
N SER A 265 -11.06 16.97 -34.16
CA SER A 265 -10.88 17.75 -35.40
C SER A 265 -11.64 19.06 -35.37
N GLU A 266 -12.89 19.07 -34.86
CA GLU A 266 -13.66 20.30 -34.67
C GLU A 266 -13.03 21.21 -33.62
N TYR A 267 -12.51 20.62 -32.54
CA TYR A 267 -11.79 21.34 -31.49
C TYR A 267 -10.54 22.01 -32.04
N ARG A 268 -9.72 21.29 -32.82
CA ARG A 268 -8.55 21.83 -33.51
C ARG A 268 -8.96 23.02 -34.39
N LYS A 269 -9.91 22.83 -35.31
CA LYS A 269 -10.38 23.88 -36.23
C LYS A 269 -10.84 25.15 -35.51
N LYS A 270 -11.41 24.99 -34.31
CA LYS A 270 -11.94 26.10 -33.52
C LYS A 270 -10.88 26.84 -32.71
N TYR A 271 -9.86 26.12 -32.18
CA TYR A 271 -8.95 26.67 -31.19
C TYR A 271 -7.48 26.68 -31.58
N GLN A 272 -7.07 26.06 -32.70
CA GLN A 272 -5.73 26.20 -33.27
C GLN A 272 -5.61 27.60 -33.89
N LYS A 273 -4.57 28.31 -33.48
CA LYS A 273 -4.26 29.67 -34.01
C LYS A 273 -3.34 29.60 -35.21
#